data_193b891214b4f4114cdd8ea2fba6c555
#
_entry.id   193b891214b4f4114cdd8ea2fba6c555
#
_cell.length_a   1.000
_cell.length_b   1.000
_cell.length_c   1.000
_cell.angle_alpha   90.00
_cell.angle_beta   90.00
_cell.angle_gamma   90.00
#
_symmetry.space_group_name_H-M   'P 1'
#
loop_
_entity.id
_entity.type
_entity.pdbx_description
1 polymer ?
#
loop_
_entity_poly.entity_id
_entity_poly.type
_entity_poly.pdbx_seq_one_letter_code
_entity_poly.pdbx_strand_id
1 'polypeptide(L)'
;RRLTLDRDGELGVANGASVHFQGVPILASPYFQFPLGDRRRSGLLTPSVGINSKLGVEAIVPYYWDIAPNYDATISPRVMSKRGVLIGTEFRYLERNFSGTVEYDLVPYDRVTETSRSYVSLRHAYDNAGGLTGGVDYSRVSDDKVPADYARTIAGSSRLVLPQEAFVRYAQRYWSALARFDQNQTLQDPTDPVVKPHERVPQLAFTARAPRIAGLDAGVMVDATQFDHPTLDTGTRFIVNPTLAYPVRAPGYFLVSRLQWLGAWYDLDDPRRTDQRPSRTLPMASVDGGLVFERQAGWFGEAAVQTLEPRLFYAYVPYREQADLPVFDTAEADFNFTQLFRENR
;
A
#
# COMPACT_ATOMS: atom_id res chain seq x y z
N ARG A 1 -43.19 20.34 13.79
CA ARG A 1 -42.19 19.26 13.84
C ARG A 1 -42.91 17.93 13.94
N ARG A 2 -42.77 17.05 12.95
CA ARG A 2 -43.43 15.75 12.90
C ARG A 2 -42.41 14.65 12.63
N LEU A 3 -42.37 13.61 13.44
CA LEU A 3 -41.59 12.40 13.25
C LEU A 3 -42.54 11.25 12.91
N THR A 4 -42.34 10.61 11.80
CA THR A 4 -43.07 9.40 11.38
C THR A 4 -42.06 8.25 11.30
N LEU A 5 -42.38 7.12 11.97
CA LEU A 5 -41.58 5.92 11.96
C LEU A 5 -42.37 4.83 11.23
N ASP A 6 -41.92 4.48 10.04
CA ASP A 6 -42.45 3.32 9.29
C ASP A 6 -41.53 2.12 9.58
N ARG A 7 -42.02 1.22 10.43
CA ARG A 7 -41.26 0.02 10.85
C ARG A 7 -41.24 -1.05 9.78
N ASP A 8 -42.30 -1.15 8.99
CA ASP A 8 -42.39 -2.15 7.92
C ASP A 8 -41.51 -1.73 6.73
N GLY A 9 -41.46 -0.43 6.45
CA GLY A 9 -40.56 0.18 5.50
C GLY A 9 -39.15 0.46 6.03
N GLU A 10 -38.88 0.23 7.33
CA GLU A 10 -37.60 0.54 8.01
C GLU A 10 -37.15 2.00 7.76
N LEU A 11 -38.08 2.95 7.82
CA LEU A 11 -37.86 4.34 7.46
C LEU A 11 -38.35 5.29 8.55
N GLY A 12 -37.49 6.18 9.01
CA GLY A 12 -37.83 7.35 9.79
C GLY A 12 -37.90 8.61 8.91
N VAL A 13 -38.98 9.37 9.01
CA VAL A 13 -39.18 10.65 8.33
C VAL A 13 -39.40 11.74 9.36
N ALA A 14 -38.53 12.73 9.37
CA ALA A 14 -38.66 13.92 10.22
C ALA A 14 -38.95 15.15 9.35
N ASN A 15 -40.12 15.77 9.58
CA ASN A 15 -40.49 17.02 8.97
C ASN A 15 -40.18 18.19 9.91
N GLY A 16 -39.38 19.16 9.44
CA GLY A 16 -38.94 20.29 10.25
C GLY A 16 -37.91 19.90 11.30
N ALA A 17 -36.93 19.04 10.95
CA ALA A 17 -35.82 18.68 11.82
C ALA A 17 -34.83 19.85 11.98
N SER A 18 -34.29 20.00 13.20
CA SER A 18 -33.19 20.95 13.45
C SER A 18 -32.17 20.34 14.42
N VAL A 19 -30.92 20.60 14.14
CA VAL A 19 -29.80 20.26 15.04
C VAL A 19 -29.40 21.53 15.79
N HIS A 20 -29.32 21.42 17.11
CA HIS A 20 -28.99 22.53 17.99
C HIS A 20 -27.66 22.26 18.68
N PHE A 21 -26.80 23.25 18.73
CA PHE A 21 -25.57 23.24 19.50
C PHE A 21 -25.67 24.33 20.58
N GLN A 22 -25.62 23.92 21.87
CA GLN A 22 -25.82 24.80 23.02
C GLN A 22 -27.07 25.70 22.88
N GLY A 23 -28.17 25.11 22.38
CA GLY A 23 -29.45 25.82 22.23
C GLY A 23 -29.59 26.65 20.94
N VAL A 24 -28.51 26.84 20.19
CA VAL A 24 -28.51 27.58 18.91
C VAL A 24 -28.78 26.59 17.77
N PRO A 25 -29.75 26.82 16.87
CA PRO A 25 -29.98 25.97 15.72
C PRO A 25 -28.83 26.18 14.71
N ILE A 26 -28.03 25.14 14.50
CA ILE A 26 -26.90 25.16 13.57
C ILE A 26 -27.25 24.56 12.22
N LEU A 27 -28.29 23.72 12.17
CA LEU A 27 -28.82 23.11 10.96
C LEU A 27 -30.32 22.93 11.07
N ALA A 28 -31.02 23.18 9.98
CA ALA A 28 -32.44 22.90 9.87
C ALA A 28 -32.74 22.31 8.49
N SER A 29 -33.57 21.25 8.48
CA SER A 29 -34.04 20.63 7.24
C SER A 29 -35.57 20.57 7.30
N PRO A 30 -36.27 21.02 6.25
CA PRO A 30 -37.71 20.86 6.18
C PRO A 30 -38.13 19.39 6.10
N TYR A 31 -37.25 18.53 5.58
CA TYR A 31 -37.48 17.11 5.40
C TYR A 31 -36.18 16.33 5.58
N PHE A 32 -36.20 15.32 6.44
CA PHE A 32 -35.06 14.45 6.70
C PHE A 32 -35.54 13.00 6.79
N GLN A 33 -34.91 12.11 6.04
CA GLN A 33 -35.15 10.67 6.09
C GLN A 33 -33.92 9.97 6.66
N PHE A 34 -34.15 8.94 7.47
CA PHE A 34 -33.11 8.08 8.02
C PHE A 34 -33.59 6.62 8.10
N PRO A 35 -32.71 5.64 7.85
CA PRO A 35 -33.04 4.23 7.96
C PRO A 35 -33.27 3.86 9.43
N LEU A 36 -34.23 2.97 9.69
CA LEU A 36 -34.50 2.35 11.00
C LEU A 36 -33.88 0.96 11.12
N GLY A 37 -33.37 0.40 10.02
CA GLY A 37 -32.73 -0.92 9.93
C GLY A 37 -31.42 -0.83 9.17
N ASP A 38 -30.81 -1.99 8.89
CA ASP A 38 -29.50 -2.12 8.23
C ASP A 38 -29.54 -1.99 6.69
N ARG A 39 -30.72 -1.71 6.13
CA ARG A 39 -30.87 -1.55 4.68
C ARG A 39 -30.23 -0.26 4.21
N ARG A 40 -29.36 -0.39 3.20
CA ARG A 40 -28.77 0.76 2.51
C ARG A 40 -29.85 1.57 1.79
N ARG A 41 -29.78 2.90 1.90
CA ARG A 41 -30.68 3.83 1.23
C ARG A 41 -30.01 5.16 0.97
N SER A 42 -30.35 5.77 -0.14
CA SER A 42 -29.92 7.13 -0.46
C SER A 42 -30.50 8.14 0.54
N GLY A 43 -29.68 9.08 0.97
CA GLY A 43 -30.11 10.14 1.90
C GLY A 43 -28.97 10.98 2.45
N LEU A 44 -29.33 12.03 3.18
CA LEU A 44 -28.37 12.87 3.90
C LEU A 44 -27.81 12.07 5.08
N LEU A 45 -26.49 12.09 5.19
CA LEU A 45 -25.79 11.57 6.38
C LEU A 45 -25.70 12.66 7.45
N THR A 46 -25.27 12.27 8.65
CA THR A 46 -25.14 13.17 9.78
C THR A 46 -24.20 14.34 9.43
N PRO A 47 -24.69 15.59 9.48
CA PRO A 47 -23.85 16.73 9.22
C PRO A 47 -22.81 16.90 10.34
N SER A 48 -21.66 17.47 9.99
CA SER A 48 -20.64 17.86 10.96
C SER A 48 -20.27 19.33 10.83
N VAL A 49 -20.00 19.95 11.98
CA VAL A 49 -19.55 21.35 12.06
C VAL A 49 -18.27 21.37 12.88
N GLY A 50 -17.30 22.16 12.47
CA GLY A 50 -16.03 22.32 13.13
C GLY A 50 -15.45 23.71 13.02
N ILE A 51 -14.41 23.97 13.81
CA ILE A 51 -13.62 25.19 13.77
C ILE A 51 -12.16 24.79 13.70
N ASN A 52 -11.45 25.35 12.74
CA ASN A 52 -10.04 25.07 12.49
C ASN A 52 -9.32 26.39 12.13
N SER A 53 -8.10 26.55 12.61
CA SER A 53 -7.31 27.76 12.37
C SER A 53 -7.03 28.01 10.88
N LYS A 54 -6.86 26.94 10.07
CA LYS A 54 -6.58 27.03 8.62
C LYS A 54 -7.83 27.21 7.77
N LEU A 55 -8.98 26.64 8.18
CA LEU A 55 -10.20 26.58 7.39
C LEU A 55 -11.27 27.57 7.87
N GLY A 56 -11.14 28.03 9.13
CA GLY A 56 -12.16 28.82 9.82
C GLY A 56 -13.29 27.94 10.34
N VAL A 57 -14.51 28.47 10.34
CA VAL A 57 -15.72 27.67 10.59
C VAL A 57 -16.00 26.82 9.37
N GLU A 58 -16.26 25.53 9.57
CA GLU A 58 -16.59 24.59 8.52
C GLU A 58 -17.88 23.83 8.81
N ALA A 59 -18.61 23.50 7.77
CA ALA A 59 -19.78 22.65 7.81
C ALA A 59 -19.72 21.65 6.65
N ILE A 60 -20.02 20.40 6.94
CA ILE A 60 -20.06 19.29 5.98
C ILE A 60 -21.44 18.67 6.04
N VAL A 61 -22.08 18.49 4.88
CA VAL A 61 -23.40 17.87 4.77
C VAL A 61 -23.31 16.74 3.73
N PRO A 62 -22.89 15.53 4.11
CA PRO A 62 -22.73 14.45 3.16
C PRO A 62 -24.08 13.90 2.68
N TYR A 63 -24.16 13.56 1.41
CA TYR A 63 -25.27 12.82 0.79
C TYR A 63 -24.77 11.46 0.32
N TYR A 64 -25.36 10.41 0.86
CA TYR A 64 -25.13 9.05 0.43
C TYR A 64 -26.10 8.68 -0.71
N TRP A 65 -25.56 8.15 -1.79
CA TRP A 65 -26.30 7.72 -2.95
C TRP A 65 -26.14 6.20 -3.13
N ASP A 66 -27.21 5.47 -2.79
CA ASP A 66 -27.34 4.03 -3.02
C ASP A 66 -27.76 3.81 -4.49
N ILE A 67 -26.77 3.60 -5.36
CA ILE A 67 -26.98 3.51 -6.83
C ILE A 67 -27.49 2.11 -7.17
N ALA A 68 -26.85 1.08 -6.62
CA ALA A 68 -27.17 -0.33 -6.81
C ALA A 68 -26.62 -1.15 -5.63
N PRO A 69 -27.00 -2.42 -5.46
CA PRO A 69 -26.50 -3.24 -4.35
C PRO A 69 -24.95 -3.31 -4.25
N ASN A 70 -24.28 -3.14 -5.37
CA ASN A 70 -22.82 -3.23 -5.50
C ASN A 70 -22.15 -1.93 -5.95
N TYR A 71 -22.89 -0.82 -6.02
CA TYR A 71 -22.41 0.51 -6.37
C TYR A 71 -22.97 1.57 -5.44
N ASP A 72 -22.14 2.42 -4.88
CA ASP A 72 -22.60 3.58 -4.14
C ASP A 72 -21.67 4.80 -4.30
N ALA A 73 -22.18 5.94 -3.96
CA ALA A 73 -21.41 7.16 -3.91
C ALA A 73 -21.75 8.00 -2.68
N THR A 74 -20.77 8.74 -2.17
CA THR A 74 -20.99 9.76 -1.15
C THR A 74 -20.49 11.10 -1.68
N ILE A 75 -21.37 12.11 -1.73
CA ILE A 75 -21.04 13.46 -2.12
C ILE A 75 -21.04 14.31 -0.86
N SER A 76 -19.90 14.93 -0.54
CA SER A 76 -19.65 15.63 0.72
C SER A 76 -19.28 17.10 0.48
N PRO A 77 -20.25 17.98 0.21
CA PRO A 77 -19.97 19.42 0.17
C PRO A 77 -19.53 19.89 1.55
N ARG A 78 -18.40 20.60 1.58
CA ARG A 78 -17.76 21.18 2.75
C ARG A 78 -17.58 22.66 2.54
N VAL A 79 -18.31 23.47 3.30
CA VAL A 79 -18.22 24.94 3.28
C VAL A 79 -17.24 25.37 4.35
N MET A 80 -16.27 26.19 3.96
CA MET A 80 -15.20 26.70 4.83
C MET A 80 -15.16 28.21 4.76
N SER A 81 -15.27 28.90 5.90
CA SER A 81 -15.38 30.35 5.94
C SER A 81 -14.14 31.08 5.39
N LYS A 82 -12.94 30.49 5.54
CA LYS A 82 -11.69 31.09 5.05
C LYS A 82 -11.31 30.68 3.63
N ARG A 83 -11.70 29.47 3.18
CA ARG A 83 -11.19 28.91 1.93
C ARG A 83 -12.24 28.71 0.83
N GLY A 84 -13.53 28.78 1.17
CA GLY A 84 -14.60 28.59 0.19
C GLY A 84 -15.29 27.25 0.30
N VAL A 85 -15.52 26.57 -0.82
CA VAL A 85 -16.26 25.30 -0.89
C VAL A 85 -15.39 24.20 -1.45
N LEU A 86 -15.34 23.07 -0.75
CA LEU A 86 -14.79 21.81 -1.26
C LEU A 86 -15.95 20.86 -1.56
N ILE A 87 -15.93 20.22 -2.70
CA ILE A 87 -16.85 19.15 -3.09
C ILE A 87 -16.05 17.86 -3.07
N GLY A 88 -16.24 17.05 -2.02
CA GLY A 88 -15.68 15.71 -1.91
C GLY A 88 -16.65 14.68 -2.49
N THR A 89 -16.12 13.74 -3.25
CA THR A 89 -16.88 12.64 -3.83
C THR A 89 -16.12 11.33 -3.61
N GLU A 90 -16.80 10.35 -3.06
CA GLU A 90 -16.32 8.97 -2.98
C GLU A 90 -17.28 8.08 -3.78
N PHE A 91 -16.79 7.30 -4.71
CA PHE A 91 -17.54 6.29 -5.45
C PHE A 91 -16.92 4.92 -5.17
N ARG A 92 -17.75 3.95 -4.80
CA ARG A 92 -17.33 2.57 -4.51
C ARG A 92 -18.06 1.57 -5.37
N TYR A 93 -17.36 0.56 -5.79
CA TYR A 93 -17.91 -0.53 -6.58
C TYR A 93 -17.35 -1.88 -6.15
N LEU A 94 -18.18 -2.90 -6.24
CA LEU A 94 -17.85 -4.28 -5.89
C LEU A 94 -18.52 -5.22 -6.89
N GLU A 95 -17.71 -5.90 -7.67
CA GLU A 95 -18.14 -6.94 -8.60
C GLU A 95 -17.50 -8.28 -8.22
N ARG A 96 -17.89 -9.34 -8.93
CA ARG A 96 -17.42 -10.70 -8.62
C ARG A 96 -15.89 -10.81 -8.62
N ASN A 97 -15.23 -10.15 -9.57
CA ASN A 97 -13.79 -10.28 -9.81
C ASN A 97 -13.03 -8.97 -9.59
N PHE A 98 -13.71 -7.89 -9.33
CA PHE A 98 -13.04 -6.60 -9.09
C PHE A 98 -13.81 -5.72 -8.12
N SER A 99 -13.07 -4.88 -7.43
CA SER A 99 -13.61 -3.88 -6.53
C SER A 99 -12.74 -2.63 -6.56
N GLY A 100 -13.28 -1.52 -6.10
CA GLY A 100 -12.49 -0.32 -6.00
C GLY A 100 -13.23 0.85 -5.39
N THR A 101 -12.45 1.91 -5.15
CA THR A 101 -12.88 3.19 -4.63
C THR A 101 -12.23 4.30 -5.44
N VAL A 102 -13.03 5.26 -5.87
CA VAL A 102 -12.57 6.51 -6.49
C VAL A 102 -12.92 7.64 -5.54
N GLU A 103 -11.94 8.42 -5.16
CA GLU A 103 -12.11 9.64 -4.36
C GLU A 103 -11.71 10.86 -5.20
N TYR A 104 -12.51 11.89 -5.18
CA TYR A 104 -12.21 13.15 -5.86
C TYR A 104 -12.68 14.32 -5.00
N ASP A 105 -11.72 15.13 -4.58
CA ASP A 105 -11.96 16.38 -3.86
C ASP A 105 -11.62 17.56 -4.78
N LEU A 106 -12.55 18.49 -4.92
CA LEU A 106 -12.39 19.69 -5.71
C LEU A 106 -12.71 20.94 -4.88
N VAL A 107 -11.77 21.84 -4.80
CA VAL A 107 -11.98 23.24 -4.38
C VAL A 107 -11.92 24.10 -5.64
N PRO A 108 -13.06 24.52 -6.23
CA PRO A 108 -13.05 25.27 -7.47
C PRO A 108 -12.29 26.61 -7.34
N TYR A 109 -12.37 27.21 -6.17
CA TYR A 109 -11.66 28.44 -5.83
C TYR A 109 -11.34 28.47 -4.33
N ASP A 110 -10.07 28.34 -4.00
CA ASP A 110 -9.54 28.54 -2.64
C ASP A 110 -9.24 30.04 -2.44
N ARG A 111 -9.96 30.70 -1.52
CA ARG A 111 -9.82 32.13 -1.24
C ARG A 111 -8.46 32.53 -0.68
N VAL A 112 -7.65 31.58 -0.19
CA VAL A 112 -6.32 31.85 0.39
C VAL A 112 -5.24 31.82 -0.68
N THR A 113 -5.32 30.83 -1.59
CA THR A 113 -4.34 30.64 -2.67
C THR A 113 -4.77 31.25 -4.00
N GLU A 114 -6.05 31.66 -4.10
CA GLU A 114 -6.68 32.23 -5.31
C GLU A 114 -6.63 31.29 -6.53
N THR A 115 -6.56 29.99 -6.27
CA THR A 115 -6.45 28.94 -7.29
C THR A 115 -7.48 27.84 -7.08
N SER A 116 -7.72 27.03 -8.12
CA SER A 116 -8.42 25.75 -8.01
C SER A 116 -7.48 24.71 -7.44
N ARG A 117 -7.99 23.88 -6.52
CA ARG A 117 -7.19 22.82 -5.88
C ARG A 117 -7.95 21.50 -5.89
N SER A 118 -7.23 20.41 -6.07
CA SER A 118 -7.86 19.08 -6.17
C SER A 118 -7.01 17.97 -5.58
N TYR A 119 -7.69 16.91 -5.18
CA TYR A 119 -7.14 15.61 -4.85
C TYR A 119 -7.91 14.54 -5.61
N VAL A 120 -7.21 13.56 -6.16
CA VAL A 120 -7.80 12.37 -6.76
C VAL A 120 -7.11 11.12 -6.20
N SER A 121 -7.91 10.09 -5.91
CA SER A 121 -7.42 8.77 -5.55
C SER A 121 -8.26 7.70 -6.24
N LEU A 122 -7.59 6.70 -6.77
CA LEU A 122 -8.19 5.51 -7.35
C LEU A 122 -7.52 4.28 -6.73
N ARG A 123 -8.30 3.45 -6.06
CA ARG A 123 -7.89 2.11 -5.62
C ARG A 123 -8.75 1.08 -6.34
N HIS A 124 -8.12 0.23 -7.11
CA HIS A 124 -8.78 -0.84 -7.86
C HIS A 124 -8.05 -2.16 -7.61
N ALA A 125 -8.80 -3.20 -7.38
CA ALA A 125 -8.31 -4.57 -7.26
C ALA A 125 -9.08 -5.49 -8.19
N TYR A 126 -8.38 -6.39 -8.85
CA TYR A 126 -8.91 -7.43 -9.71
C TYR A 126 -8.36 -8.79 -9.29
N ASP A 127 -9.23 -9.81 -9.19
CA ASP A 127 -8.86 -11.20 -8.95
C ASP A 127 -9.90 -12.12 -9.61
N ASN A 128 -9.47 -12.94 -10.56
CA ASN A 128 -10.36 -13.85 -11.27
C ASN A 128 -10.40 -15.26 -10.67
N ALA A 129 -9.76 -15.49 -9.52
CA ALA A 129 -9.60 -16.80 -8.90
C ALA A 129 -8.87 -17.86 -9.77
N GLY A 130 -8.49 -17.49 -11.00
CA GLY A 130 -7.74 -18.34 -11.97
C GLY A 130 -6.23 -18.05 -11.97
N GLY A 131 -5.77 -17.24 -11.01
CA GLY A 131 -4.37 -16.85 -10.86
C GLY A 131 -4.02 -15.49 -11.47
N LEU A 132 -4.94 -14.83 -12.18
CA LEU A 132 -4.73 -13.47 -12.65
C LEU A 132 -5.23 -12.47 -11.61
N THR A 133 -4.32 -11.68 -11.07
CA THR A 133 -4.60 -10.57 -10.16
C THR A 133 -4.05 -9.27 -10.73
N GLY A 134 -4.65 -8.17 -10.39
CA GLY A 134 -4.20 -6.84 -10.81
C GLY A 134 -4.66 -5.78 -9.84
N GLY A 135 -4.03 -4.62 -9.91
CA GLY A 135 -4.41 -3.51 -9.05
C GLY A 135 -3.90 -2.18 -9.58
N VAL A 136 -4.58 -1.14 -9.14
CA VAL A 136 -4.17 0.25 -9.31
C VAL A 136 -4.30 0.92 -7.95
N ASP A 137 -3.24 1.59 -7.50
CA ASP A 137 -3.25 2.53 -6.38
C ASP A 137 -2.66 3.84 -6.88
N TYR A 138 -3.54 4.76 -7.21
CA TYR A 138 -3.18 6.05 -7.79
C TYR A 138 -3.68 7.17 -6.91
N SER A 139 -2.78 8.06 -6.50
CA SER A 139 -3.14 9.26 -5.75
C SER A 139 -2.39 10.47 -6.31
N ARG A 140 -3.08 11.59 -6.50
CA ARG A 140 -2.50 12.83 -7.00
C ARG A 140 -3.17 14.06 -6.39
N VAL A 141 -2.38 15.10 -6.16
CA VAL A 141 -2.85 16.43 -5.76
C VAL A 141 -2.41 17.49 -6.74
N SER A 142 -3.14 18.58 -6.77
CA SER A 142 -2.82 19.75 -7.61
C SER A 142 -1.56 20.49 -7.14
N ASP A 143 -1.31 20.48 -5.84
CA ASP A 143 -0.16 21.13 -5.20
C ASP A 143 0.18 20.46 -3.86
N ASP A 144 1.40 20.64 -3.39
CA ASP A 144 1.99 19.95 -2.25
C ASP A 144 1.28 20.23 -0.91
N LYS A 145 0.55 21.33 -0.79
CA LYS A 145 -0.10 21.74 0.46
C LYS A 145 -1.53 21.23 0.61
N VAL A 146 -2.12 20.61 -0.44
CA VAL A 146 -3.50 20.08 -0.39
C VAL A 146 -3.74 19.17 0.80
N PRO A 147 -2.91 18.14 1.07
CA PRO A 147 -3.14 17.26 2.20
C PRO A 147 -3.03 17.98 3.56
N ALA A 148 -2.04 18.83 3.71
CA ALA A 148 -1.83 19.58 4.95
C ALA A 148 -2.97 20.59 5.24
N ASP A 149 -3.61 21.10 4.19
CA ASP A 149 -4.67 22.11 4.31
C ASP A 149 -6.07 21.49 4.49
N TYR A 150 -6.37 20.37 3.81
CA TYR A 150 -7.74 19.85 3.71
C TYR A 150 -7.97 18.50 4.34
N ALA A 151 -6.92 17.70 4.65
CA ALA A 151 -7.09 16.40 5.25
C ALA A 151 -7.80 16.47 6.60
N ARG A 152 -8.68 15.50 6.85
CA ARG A 152 -9.49 15.39 8.07
C ARG A 152 -8.79 14.58 9.16
N THR A 153 -7.72 13.87 8.81
CA THR A 153 -6.96 13.02 9.72
C THR A 153 -5.50 13.43 9.74
N ILE A 154 -4.84 13.18 10.87
CA ILE A 154 -3.40 13.41 11.02
C ILE A 154 -2.63 12.58 9.98
N ALA A 155 -2.99 11.31 9.80
CA ALA A 155 -2.35 10.46 8.81
C ALA A 155 -2.50 10.99 7.38
N GLY A 156 -3.63 11.59 7.04
CA GLY A 156 -3.84 12.23 5.73
C GLY A 156 -3.00 13.48 5.56
N SER A 157 -2.93 14.33 6.59
CA SER A 157 -2.17 15.60 6.52
C SER A 157 -0.64 15.41 6.56
N SER A 158 -0.17 14.25 7.02
CA SER A 158 1.26 13.91 7.12
C SER A 158 1.77 13.09 5.94
N ARG A 159 0.97 12.86 4.90
CA ARG A 159 1.43 12.16 3.69
C ARG A 159 2.44 13.02 2.94
N LEU A 160 3.62 12.46 2.72
CA LEU A 160 4.69 13.11 1.95
C LEU A 160 4.88 12.46 0.57
N VAL A 161 4.41 11.23 0.40
CA VAL A 161 4.51 10.48 -0.86
C VAL A 161 3.15 9.93 -1.22
N LEU A 162 2.69 10.22 -2.42
CA LEU A 162 1.44 9.73 -3.00
C LEU A 162 1.77 8.66 -4.04
N PRO A 163 1.29 7.42 -3.87
CA PRO A 163 1.58 6.33 -4.80
C PRO A 163 0.85 6.53 -6.13
N GLN A 164 1.49 6.07 -7.21
CA GLN A 164 0.92 5.96 -8.55
C GLN A 164 1.36 4.62 -9.12
N GLU A 165 0.79 3.55 -8.58
CA GLU A 165 1.15 2.17 -8.91
C GLU A 165 0.04 1.50 -9.73
N ALA A 166 0.44 0.70 -10.72
CA ALA A 166 -0.42 -0.25 -11.40
C ALA A 166 0.34 -1.56 -11.61
N PHE A 167 -0.32 -2.69 -11.37
CA PHE A 167 0.29 -3.99 -11.62
C PHE A 167 -0.68 -5.02 -12.17
N VAL A 168 -0.12 -6.00 -12.87
CA VAL A 168 -0.80 -7.25 -13.28
C VAL A 168 0.12 -8.40 -12.92
N ARG A 169 -0.43 -9.39 -12.23
CA ARG A 169 0.26 -10.61 -11.84
C ARG A 169 -0.52 -11.83 -12.30
N TYR A 170 0.17 -12.76 -12.93
CA TYR A 170 -0.37 -14.09 -13.21
C TYR A 170 0.42 -15.14 -12.42
N ALA A 171 -0.27 -15.90 -11.58
CA ALA A 171 0.35 -16.89 -10.70
C ALA A 171 -0.26 -18.27 -10.94
N GLN A 172 0.61 -19.26 -11.09
CA GLN A 172 0.30 -20.66 -11.19
C GLN A 172 1.00 -21.45 -10.08
N ARG A 173 0.71 -22.74 -9.98
CA ARG A 173 1.26 -23.58 -8.91
C ARG A 173 2.80 -23.51 -8.77
N TYR A 174 3.49 -23.40 -9.89
CA TYR A 174 4.95 -23.47 -9.93
C TYR A 174 5.66 -22.20 -10.45
N TRP A 175 4.92 -21.24 -10.90
CA TRP A 175 5.50 -20.00 -11.41
C TRP A 175 4.55 -18.79 -11.27
N SER A 176 5.11 -17.61 -11.28
CA SER A 176 4.36 -16.38 -11.40
C SER A 176 5.11 -15.35 -12.23
N ALA A 177 4.37 -14.53 -12.96
CA ALA A 177 4.87 -13.38 -13.69
C ALA A 177 4.18 -12.10 -13.17
N LEU A 178 4.92 -11.02 -13.07
CA LEU A 178 4.46 -9.70 -12.63
C LEU A 178 4.92 -8.65 -13.62
N ALA A 179 4.01 -7.79 -14.03
CA ALA A 179 4.34 -6.50 -14.64
C ALA A 179 3.83 -5.39 -13.73
N ARG A 180 4.67 -4.41 -13.42
CA ARG A 180 4.38 -3.30 -12.52
C ARG A 180 4.89 -1.98 -13.10
N PHE A 181 4.11 -0.92 -12.87
CA PHE A 181 4.50 0.48 -13.02
C PHE A 181 4.36 1.14 -11.67
N ASP A 182 5.41 1.79 -11.19
CA ASP A 182 5.46 2.38 -9.86
C ASP A 182 6.12 3.75 -9.96
N GLN A 183 5.31 4.77 -9.80
CA GLN A 183 5.70 6.18 -9.75
C GLN A 183 5.18 6.81 -8.46
N ASN A 184 5.68 7.98 -8.13
CA ASN A 184 5.28 8.68 -6.92
C ASN A 184 5.23 10.19 -7.14
N GLN A 185 4.17 10.83 -6.66
CA GLN A 185 4.20 12.28 -6.42
C GLN A 185 4.71 12.52 -4.99
N THR A 186 5.89 13.14 -4.86
CA THR A 186 6.42 13.58 -3.56
C THR A 186 5.97 15.00 -3.28
N LEU A 187 5.43 15.23 -2.08
CA LEU A 187 4.97 16.53 -1.63
C LEU A 187 6.15 17.25 -0.98
N GLN A 188 6.56 18.36 -1.59
CA GLN A 188 7.76 19.09 -1.20
C GLN A 188 7.45 20.16 -0.17
N ASP A 189 8.23 20.20 0.90
CA ASP A 189 8.31 21.33 1.81
C ASP A 189 9.66 22.05 1.56
N PRO A 190 9.68 23.35 1.27
CA PRO A 190 10.94 24.06 1.06
C PRO A 190 11.89 24.04 2.25
N THR A 191 11.37 23.80 3.45
CA THR A 191 12.18 23.74 4.70
C THR A 191 12.65 22.34 5.04
N ASP A 192 12.00 21.29 4.51
CA ASP A 192 12.35 19.88 4.72
C ASP A 192 12.05 19.08 3.45
N PRO A 193 12.94 19.16 2.44
CA PRO A 193 12.71 18.54 1.14
C PRO A 193 12.72 17.00 1.25
N VAL A 194 11.70 16.38 0.69
CA VAL A 194 11.57 14.92 0.64
C VAL A 194 12.37 14.36 -0.54
N VAL A 195 13.24 13.41 -0.27
CA VAL A 195 13.95 12.69 -1.33
C VAL A 195 12.95 11.82 -2.09
N LYS A 196 12.81 12.06 -3.38
CA LYS A 196 11.95 11.24 -4.25
C LYS A 196 12.58 9.83 -4.38
N PRO A 197 11.84 8.74 -4.18
CA PRO A 197 12.35 7.40 -4.49
C PRO A 197 12.47 7.21 -6.00
N HIS A 198 13.34 6.28 -6.45
CA HIS A 198 13.38 5.88 -7.85
C HIS A 198 12.01 5.32 -8.28
N GLU A 199 11.59 5.71 -9.46
CA GLU A 199 10.43 5.14 -10.13
C GLU A 199 10.81 3.85 -10.85
N ARG A 200 9.89 2.88 -10.93
CA ARG A 200 10.05 1.62 -11.65
C ARG A 200 9.08 1.56 -12.82
N VAL A 201 9.58 1.87 -14.04
CA VAL A 201 8.71 2.12 -15.19
C VAL A 201 9.30 1.53 -16.48
N PRO A 202 9.03 0.24 -16.77
CA PRO A 202 8.33 -0.79 -16.02
C PRO A 202 9.25 -1.66 -15.15
N GLN A 203 8.65 -2.48 -14.29
CA GLN A 203 9.26 -3.67 -13.69
C GLN A 203 8.58 -4.93 -14.23
N LEU A 204 9.38 -5.89 -14.72
CA LEU A 204 8.93 -7.21 -15.14
C LEU A 204 9.64 -8.25 -14.26
N ALA A 205 8.88 -9.03 -13.50
CA ALA A 205 9.44 -10.05 -12.65
C ALA A 205 8.82 -11.43 -12.95
N PHE A 206 9.66 -12.44 -12.94
CA PHE A 206 9.27 -13.83 -13.11
C PHE A 206 9.88 -14.67 -12.01
N THR A 207 9.08 -15.52 -11.38
CA THR A 207 9.55 -16.50 -10.41
C THR A 207 9.05 -17.89 -10.79
N ALA A 208 9.92 -18.88 -10.71
CA ALA A 208 9.52 -20.26 -10.88
C ALA A 208 10.21 -21.15 -9.83
N ARG A 209 9.54 -22.25 -9.49
CA ARG A 209 10.07 -23.30 -8.62
C ARG A 209 9.67 -24.66 -9.19
N ALA A 210 10.63 -25.55 -9.29
CA ALA A 210 10.34 -26.92 -9.68
C ALA A 210 9.65 -27.68 -8.53
N PRO A 211 8.77 -28.64 -8.84
CA PRO A 211 8.36 -29.62 -7.84
C PRO A 211 9.61 -30.34 -7.29
N ARG A 212 9.54 -30.74 -6.01
CA ARG A 212 10.67 -31.44 -5.39
C ARG A 212 10.98 -32.72 -6.14
N ILE A 213 12.23 -32.84 -6.64
CA ILE A 213 12.74 -34.00 -7.38
C ILE A 213 13.94 -34.53 -6.63
N ALA A 214 13.90 -35.80 -6.25
CA ALA A 214 14.97 -36.46 -5.48
C ALA A 214 15.40 -35.70 -4.21
N GLY A 215 14.45 -35.03 -3.53
CA GLY A 215 14.70 -34.23 -2.33
C GLY A 215 15.21 -32.82 -2.59
N LEU A 216 15.51 -32.45 -3.83
CA LEU A 216 15.97 -31.10 -4.21
C LEU A 216 14.80 -30.14 -4.46
N ASP A 217 14.91 -28.96 -3.90
CA ASP A 217 14.05 -27.81 -4.19
C ASP A 217 14.83 -26.83 -5.10
N ALA A 218 14.35 -26.59 -6.31
CA ALA A 218 14.97 -25.67 -7.25
C ALA A 218 14.04 -24.51 -7.56
N GLY A 219 14.60 -23.32 -7.70
CA GLY A 219 13.86 -22.10 -8.05
C GLY A 219 14.71 -21.14 -8.87
N VAL A 220 14.03 -20.21 -9.53
CA VAL A 220 14.65 -19.09 -10.22
C VAL A 220 13.80 -17.85 -10.06
N MET A 221 14.44 -16.71 -9.85
CA MET A 221 13.85 -15.39 -9.94
C MET A 221 14.58 -14.61 -11.04
N VAL A 222 13.80 -13.95 -11.89
CA VAL A 222 14.28 -13.03 -12.92
C VAL A 222 13.55 -11.70 -12.73
N ASP A 223 14.27 -10.60 -12.77
CA ASP A 223 13.72 -9.25 -12.65
C ASP A 223 14.38 -8.33 -13.66
N ALA A 224 13.58 -7.63 -14.44
CA ALA A 224 14.03 -6.59 -15.35
C ALA A 224 13.29 -5.30 -14.99
N THR A 225 14.02 -4.29 -14.54
CA THR A 225 13.45 -3.03 -14.05
C THR A 225 14.14 -1.85 -14.69
N GLN A 226 13.34 -0.97 -15.31
CA GLN A 226 13.75 0.37 -15.69
C GLN A 226 13.56 1.31 -14.51
N PHE A 227 14.62 1.99 -14.10
CA PHE A 227 14.59 3.00 -13.03
C PHE A 227 14.68 4.40 -13.64
N ASP A 228 13.78 5.28 -13.17
CA ASP A 228 13.79 6.69 -13.50
C ASP A 228 13.86 7.57 -12.26
N HIS A 229 14.57 8.68 -12.33
CA HIS A 229 14.71 9.65 -11.27
C HIS A 229 15.14 11.03 -11.84
N PRO A 230 14.59 12.15 -11.34
CA PRO A 230 14.89 13.48 -11.90
C PRO A 230 16.35 13.96 -11.67
N THR A 231 17.06 13.43 -10.68
CA THR A 231 18.39 13.92 -10.27
C THR A 231 19.42 12.84 -9.95
N LEU A 232 19.00 11.60 -9.72
CA LEU A 232 19.89 10.47 -9.44
C LEU A 232 20.10 9.60 -10.69
N ASP A 233 20.94 8.58 -10.58
CA ASP A 233 21.19 7.64 -11.66
C ASP A 233 19.91 7.02 -12.20
N THR A 234 19.82 6.87 -13.51
CA THR A 234 18.72 6.20 -14.21
C THR A 234 19.26 5.07 -15.07
N GLY A 235 18.42 4.13 -15.45
CA GLY A 235 18.82 3.02 -16.28
C GLY A 235 18.09 1.73 -16.00
N THR A 236 18.46 0.67 -16.70
CA THR A 236 17.86 -0.66 -16.56
C THR A 236 18.72 -1.57 -15.69
N ARG A 237 18.06 -2.33 -14.81
CA ARG A 237 18.68 -3.44 -14.07
C ARG A 237 18.05 -4.77 -14.50
N PHE A 238 18.89 -5.75 -14.79
CA PHE A 238 18.47 -7.13 -15.03
C PHE A 238 19.08 -8.04 -13.99
N ILE A 239 18.24 -8.81 -13.28
CA ILE A 239 18.65 -9.75 -12.24
C ILE A 239 18.22 -11.16 -12.61
N VAL A 240 19.11 -12.12 -12.38
CA VAL A 240 18.81 -13.57 -12.43
C VAL A 240 19.32 -14.20 -11.14
N ASN A 241 18.46 -14.94 -10.46
CA ASN A 241 18.78 -15.53 -9.17
C ASN A 241 18.25 -16.97 -9.09
N PRO A 242 18.95 -17.96 -9.68
CA PRO A 242 18.66 -19.37 -9.47
C PRO A 242 19.07 -19.82 -8.07
N THR A 243 18.27 -20.71 -7.48
CA THR A 243 18.47 -21.30 -6.17
C THR A 243 18.29 -22.80 -6.23
N LEU A 244 19.12 -23.54 -5.48
CA LEU A 244 19.01 -24.97 -5.29
C LEU A 244 19.15 -25.27 -3.80
N ALA A 245 18.21 -25.99 -3.22
CA ALA A 245 18.27 -26.35 -1.82
C ALA A 245 18.00 -27.86 -1.62
N TYR A 246 18.66 -28.45 -0.64
CA TYR A 246 18.44 -29.82 -0.21
C TYR A 246 18.02 -29.82 1.26
N PRO A 247 16.70 -29.80 1.55
CA PRO A 247 16.20 -29.84 2.92
C PRO A 247 16.04 -31.28 3.39
N VAL A 248 16.71 -31.60 4.49
CA VAL A 248 16.51 -32.83 5.28
C VAL A 248 15.74 -32.44 6.54
N ARG A 249 14.62 -33.11 6.80
CA ARG A 249 13.78 -32.82 7.98
C ARG A 249 13.29 -34.10 8.63
N ALA A 250 13.40 -34.14 9.95
CA ALA A 250 12.86 -35.20 10.81
C ALA A 250 12.28 -34.52 12.08
N PRO A 251 11.48 -35.22 12.89
CA PRO A 251 10.88 -34.65 14.09
C PRO A 251 11.84 -33.98 15.06
N GLY A 252 13.07 -34.48 15.16
CA GLY A 252 14.07 -33.93 16.11
C GLY A 252 15.14 -33.05 15.48
N TYR A 253 15.18 -32.87 14.16
CA TYR A 253 16.19 -32.03 13.51
C TYR A 253 15.79 -31.58 12.10
N PHE A 254 16.44 -30.53 11.65
CA PHE A 254 16.45 -30.15 10.24
C PHE A 254 17.87 -29.77 9.81
N LEU A 255 18.15 -29.94 8.52
CA LEU A 255 19.36 -29.49 7.86
C LEU A 255 18.97 -29.03 6.44
N VAL A 256 19.26 -27.79 6.10
CA VAL A 256 19.01 -27.24 4.78
C VAL A 256 20.30 -26.73 4.20
N SER A 257 20.81 -27.40 3.17
CA SER A 257 21.93 -26.91 2.38
C SER A 257 21.39 -26.16 1.17
N ARG A 258 21.92 -24.95 0.89
CA ARG A 258 21.46 -24.10 -0.22
C ARG A 258 22.64 -23.58 -1.02
N LEU A 259 22.47 -23.61 -2.33
CA LEU A 259 23.31 -22.93 -3.30
C LEU A 259 22.48 -21.90 -4.03
N GLN A 260 23.02 -20.72 -4.21
CA GLN A 260 22.37 -19.60 -4.88
C GLN A 260 23.41 -18.87 -5.74
N TRP A 261 22.97 -18.35 -6.86
CA TRP A 261 23.79 -17.49 -7.70
C TRP A 261 23.01 -16.24 -8.04
N LEU A 262 23.55 -15.07 -7.71
CA LEU A 262 22.95 -13.79 -8.03
C LEU A 262 23.77 -13.11 -9.13
N GLY A 263 23.18 -12.99 -10.33
CA GLY A 263 23.68 -12.16 -11.40
C GLY A 263 22.87 -10.87 -11.48
N ALA A 264 23.54 -9.74 -11.53
CA ALA A 264 22.94 -8.43 -11.74
C ALA A 264 23.72 -7.67 -12.80
N TRP A 265 23.04 -7.18 -13.82
CA TRP A 265 23.58 -6.39 -14.93
C TRP A 265 22.82 -5.07 -15.00
N TYR A 266 23.53 -4.03 -15.30
CA TYR A 266 22.99 -2.69 -15.39
C TYR A 266 23.30 -2.09 -16.77
N ASP A 267 22.40 -1.24 -17.26
CA ASP A 267 22.62 -0.37 -18.43
C ASP A 267 22.17 1.04 -18.00
N LEU A 268 23.13 1.92 -17.76
CA LEU A 268 22.93 3.22 -17.11
C LEU A 268 22.92 4.34 -18.14
N ASP A 269 22.02 5.29 -17.94
CA ASP A 269 21.82 6.43 -18.85
C ASP A 269 22.68 7.66 -18.47
N ASP A 270 23.58 7.56 -17.46
CA ASP A 270 24.41 8.68 -17.02
C ASP A 270 25.71 8.77 -17.84
N PRO A 271 25.85 9.76 -18.75
CA PRO A 271 27.06 9.94 -19.57
C PRO A 271 28.30 10.34 -18.76
N ARG A 272 28.16 10.72 -17.48
CA ARG A 272 29.28 11.08 -16.61
C ARG A 272 29.97 9.86 -16.01
N ARG A 273 29.35 8.68 -16.06
CA ARG A 273 29.95 7.44 -15.57
C ARG A 273 30.95 6.87 -16.57
N THR A 274 32.06 6.39 -16.05
CA THR A 274 33.08 5.71 -16.83
C THR A 274 32.62 4.33 -17.28
N ASP A 275 31.90 3.61 -16.42
CA ASP A 275 31.27 2.32 -16.73
C ASP A 275 29.73 2.49 -16.73
N GLN A 276 29.15 2.43 -17.90
CA GLN A 276 27.70 2.49 -18.09
C GLN A 276 27.02 1.11 -17.99
N ARG A 277 27.80 0.02 -18.02
CA ARG A 277 27.29 -1.35 -17.97
C ARG A 277 27.93 -2.19 -16.88
N PRO A 278 27.95 -1.70 -15.64
CA PRO A 278 28.51 -2.47 -14.56
C PRO A 278 27.71 -3.75 -14.32
N SER A 279 28.38 -4.78 -13.83
CA SER A 279 27.73 -6.04 -13.53
C SER A 279 28.31 -6.67 -12.26
N ARG A 280 27.51 -7.49 -11.60
CA ARG A 280 27.94 -8.25 -10.44
C ARG A 280 27.42 -9.68 -10.50
N THR A 281 28.31 -10.64 -10.24
CA THR A 281 27.94 -12.06 -10.06
C THR A 281 28.38 -12.53 -8.69
N LEU A 282 27.47 -13.12 -7.94
CA LEU A 282 27.69 -13.50 -6.55
C LEU A 282 27.19 -14.94 -6.30
N PRO A 283 28.07 -15.94 -6.33
CA PRO A 283 27.76 -17.29 -5.86
C PRO A 283 27.65 -17.27 -4.34
N MET A 284 26.64 -17.92 -3.79
CA MET A 284 26.42 -18.03 -2.35
C MET A 284 26.13 -19.47 -1.97
N ALA A 285 26.64 -19.89 -0.83
CA ALA A 285 26.35 -21.20 -0.25
C ALA A 285 25.99 -21.02 1.22
N SER A 286 24.96 -21.74 1.68
CA SER A 286 24.59 -21.73 3.09
C SER A 286 24.19 -23.12 3.58
N VAL A 287 24.37 -23.31 4.88
CA VAL A 287 23.89 -24.49 5.62
C VAL A 287 23.19 -23.98 6.86
N ASP A 288 21.93 -24.38 7.01
CA ASP A 288 21.07 -24.04 8.14
C ASP A 288 20.61 -25.34 8.81
N GLY A 289 20.97 -25.54 10.07
CA GLY A 289 20.65 -26.76 10.82
C GLY A 289 20.15 -26.44 12.22
N GLY A 290 19.21 -27.25 12.69
CA GLY A 290 18.67 -27.13 14.02
C GLY A 290 18.27 -28.46 14.60
N LEU A 291 18.31 -28.55 15.93
CA LEU A 291 17.83 -29.68 16.72
C LEU A 291 16.62 -29.23 17.54
N VAL A 292 15.69 -30.16 17.77
CA VAL A 292 14.52 -29.95 18.61
C VAL A 292 14.55 -30.95 19.74
N PHE A 293 14.71 -30.48 20.97
CA PHE A 293 14.62 -31.26 22.18
C PHE A 293 13.36 -30.87 22.94
N GLU A 294 12.60 -31.85 23.36
CA GLU A 294 11.37 -31.68 24.13
C GLU A 294 11.42 -32.48 25.42
N ARG A 295 10.89 -31.89 26.50
CA ARG A 295 10.64 -32.60 27.73
C ARG A 295 9.35 -32.20 28.39
N GLN A 296 8.69 -33.09 29.05
CA GLN A 296 7.59 -32.81 29.95
C GLN A 296 8.13 -32.04 31.16
N ALA A 297 7.53 -30.93 31.50
CA ALA A 297 7.89 -30.08 32.65
C ALA A 297 6.63 -29.69 33.40
N GLY A 298 6.73 -29.45 34.69
CA GLY A 298 5.66 -28.79 35.46
C GLY A 298 6.08 -27.36 35.76
N TRP A 299 5.20 -26.38 35.50
CA TRP A 299 5.40 -24.99 35.81
C TRP A 299 4.20 -24.44 36.58
N PHE A 300 4.43 -23.97 37.80
CA PHE A 300 3.37 -23.50 38.70
C PHE A 300 2.20 -24.49 38.92
N GLY A 301 2.46 -25.79 38.90
CA GLY A 301 1.45 -26.82 39.07
C GLY A 301 0.69 -27.22 37.81
N GLU A 302 0.98 -26.63 36.66
CA GLU A 302 0.42 -26.98 35.37
C GLU A 302 1.40 -27.83 34.53
N ALA A 303 0.85 -28.78 33.79
CA ALA A 303 1.66 -29.58 32.85
C ALA A 303 2.06 -28.70 31.65
N ALA A 304 3.35 -28.65 31.38
CA ALA A 304 3.92 -27.89 30.27
C ALA A 304 4.94 -28.76 29.51
N VAL A 305 5.16 -28.45 28.23
CA VAL A 305 6.25 -28.98 27.42
C VAL A 305 7.32 -27.91 27.31
N GLN A 306 8.53 -28.24 27.73
CA GLN A 306 9.69 -27.36 27.54
C GLN A 306 10.45 -27.84 26.30
N THR A 307 10.70 -26.86 25.36
CA THR A 307 11.51 -27.09 24.16
C THR A 307 12.86 -26.40 24.27
N LEU A 308 13.89 -27.02 23.69
CA LEU A 308 15.20 -26.40 23.45
C LEU A 308 15.55 -26.61 21.98
N GLU A 309 15.73 -25.51 21.25
CA GLU A 309 15.88 -25.53 19.79
C GLU A 309 17.20 -24.82 19.37
N PRO A 310 18.38 -25.47 19.60
CA PRO A 310 19.64 -24.90 19.11
C PRO A 310 19.64 -24.92 17.58
N ARG A 311 20.09 -23.78 16.99
CA ARG A 311 20.21 -23.58 15.55
C ARG A 311 21.59 -23.06 15.20
N LEU A 312 22.15 -23.60 14.12
CA LEU A 312 23.42 -23.16 13.54
C LEU A 312 23.17 -22.75 12.09
N PHE A 313 23.62 -21.56 11.75
CA PHE A 313 23.58 -21.06 10.38
C PHE A 313 25.00 -20.68 9.94
N TYR A 314 25.43 -21.21 8.82
CA TYR A 314 26.66 -20.87 8.14
C TYR A 314 26.37 -20.40 6.73
N ALA A 315 26.91 -19.24 6.34
CA ALA A 315 26.82 -18.73 4.99
C ALA A 315 28.21 -18.34 4.48
N TYR A 316 28.50 -18.72 3.25
CA TYR A 316 29.65 -18.28 2.50
C TYR A 316 29.19 -17.39 1.35
N VAL A 317 29.61 -16.12 1.39
CA VAL A 317 29.34 -15.09 0.38
C VAL A 317 30.69 -14.44 0.05
N PRO A 318 31.28 -14.67 -1.13
CA PRO A 318 32.54 -14.07 -1.47
C PRO A 318 32.38 -12.55 -1.64
N TYR A 319 33.35 -11.80 -1.17
CA TYR A 319 33.38 -10.36 -1.39
C TYR A 319 33.41 -10.03 -2.88
N ARG A 320 32.67 -9.02 -3.26
CA ARG A 320 32.67 -8.41 -4.59
C ARG A 320 32.69 -6.90 -4.44
N GLU A 321 33.54 -6.24 -5.22
CA GLU A 321 33.52 -4.79 -5.33
C GLU A 321 32.18 -4.34 -5.91
N GLN A 322 31.58 -3.33 -5.33
CA GLN A 322 30.25 -2.82 -5.71
C GLN A 322 30.10 -1.30 -5.53
N ALA A 323 31.21 -0.58 -5.31
CA ALA A 323 31.19 0.87 -5.16
C ALA A 323 30.67 1.59 -6.42
N ASP A 324 30.89 0.98 -7.59
CA ASP A 324 30.46 1.53 -8.88
C ASP A 324 29.01 1.13 -9.27
N LEU A 325 28.35 0.28 -8.45
CA LEU A 325 26.98 -0.10 -8.73
C LEU A 325 26.00 1.01 -8.31
N PRO A 326 24.94 1.27 -9.09
CA PRO A 326 23.93 2.26 -8.72
C PRO A 326 23.10 1.77 -7.53
N VAL A 327 22.72 2.70 -6.67
CA VAL A 327 21.80 2.46 -5.55
C VAL A 327 20.39 2.91 -5.98
N PHE A 328 19.61 2.00 -6.56
CA PHE A 328 18.26 2.29 -7.01
C PHE A 328 17.20 2.12 -5.92
N ASP A 329 17.09 0.89 -5.39
CA ASP A 329 16.05 0.47 -4.44
C ASP A 329 16.62 -0.38 -3.30
N THR A 330 17.94 -0.32 -3.10
CA THR A 330 18.63 -1.03 -2.03
C THR A 330 18.91 -0.08 -0.88
N ALA A 331 18.70 -0.56 0.35
CA ALA A 331 19.07 0.12 1.57
C ALA A 331 19.74 -0.87 2.52
N GLU A 332 20.59 -0.36 3.40
CA GLU A 332 21.14 -1.17 4.49
C GLU A 332 20.01 -1.63 5.42
N ALA A 333 19.92 -2.93 5.67
CA ALA A 333 18.89 -3.48 6.53
C ALA A 333 19.27 -3.31 8.00
N ASP A 334 18.34 -2.85 8.82
CA ASP A 334 18.51 -2.79 10.26
C ASP A 334 18.81 -4.17 10.84
N PHE A 335 19.82 -4.23 11.72
CA PHE A 335 20.19 -5.48 12.36
C PHE A 335 19.11 -5.93 13.34
N ASN A 336 18.55 -7.12 13.11
CA ASN A 336 17.60 -7.76 14.00
C ASN A 336 17.78 -9.29 13.99
N PHE A 337 17.07 -10.00 14.86
CA PHE A 337 17.17 -11.46 14.98
C PHE A 337 16.93 -12.20 13.67
N THR A 338 16.00 -11.72 12.84
CA THR A 338 15.69 -12.33 11.54
C THR A 338 16.84 -12.21 10.54
N GLN A 339 17.65 -11.16 10.64
CA GLN A 339 18.79 -10.89 9.77
C GLN A 339 20.00 -11.81 10.07
N LEU A 340 20.04 -12.44 11.27
CA LEU A 340 21.13 -13.37 11.64
C LEU A 340 21.20 -14.59 10.73
N PHE A 341 20.08 -15.00 10.13
CA PHE A 341 19.93 -16.22 9.33
C PHE A 341 19.68 -15.94 7.86
N ARG A 342 20.30 -14.87 7.33
CA ARG A 342 20.24 -14.51 5.90
C ARG A 342 21.61 -14.62 5.25
N GLU A 343 21.64 -15.07 4.00
CA GLU A 343 22.85 -15.25 3.20
C GLU A 343 23.48 -13.93 2.75
N ASN A 344 22.65 -12.94 2.46
CA ASN A 344 23.10 -11.62 1.98
C ASN A 344 22.29 -10.50 2.68
N ARG A 345 22.97 -9.47 3.11
CA ARG A 345 22.42 -8.32 3.85
C ARG A 345 22.55 -7.05 3.04
#